data_7253ca2d7c3d1f75415561e15c8a5b43
#
_entry.id   7253ca2d7c3d1f75415561e15c8a5b43
#
_cell.length_a   1.000
_cell.length_b   1.000
_cell.length_c   1.000
_cell.angle_alpha   90.00
_cell.angle_beta   90.00
_cell.angle_gamma   90.00
#
_symmetry.space_group_name_H-M   'P 1'
#
loop_
_entity.id
_entity.type
_entity.pdbx_description
1 polymer ?
#
loop_
_entity_poly.entity_id
_entity_poly.type
_entity_poly.pdbx_seq_one_letter_code
_entity_poly.pdbx_strand_id
1 'polypeptide(L)'
;MYTGKRRTDIIRRTGNCLENNVSVRKKTEKKEEHAVKILFYDTKSYDKESFEAKAKDYPDIQIEYLKSELVPSTAKLAKGYDAICAFVSSDVGTETIEVLHACGVKLILMRCAGFNNVDVEKAAACGIKVMRVPGYSPEAVAEHAMALALAANRRIHKAYMRVRENDFSLGGM
;
A
#
# COMPACT_ATOMS: atom_id res chain seq x y z
N MET A 1 36.31 -3.04 22.46
CA MET A 1 37.19 -3.90 21.67
C MET A 1 36.39 -5.13 21.25
N TYR A 2 35.85 -5.16 20.04
CA TYR A 2 35.23 -6.35 19.45
C TYR A 2 35.81 -6.49 18.03
N THR A 3 36.68 -7.47 17.88
CA THR A 3 37.39 -7.76 16.64
C THR A 3 36.52 -8.64 15.74
N GLY A 4 36.24 -8.17 14.54
CA GLY A 4 35.55 -8.90 13.50
C GLY A 4 36.36 -10.05 12.93
N LYS A 5 35.76 -11.21 12.75
CA LYS A 5 36.27 -12.29 11.88
C LYS A 5 35.42 -12.38 10.62
N ARG A 6 36.05 -12.07 9.50
CA ARG A 6 35.55 -12.33 8.15
C ARG A 6 35.48 -13.83 7.91
N ARG A 7 34.37 -14.31 7.42
CA ARG A 7 34.24 -15.64 6.80
C ARG A 7 34.21 -15.46 5.28
N THR A 8 35.38 -15.49 4.70
CA THR A 8 35.62 -15.91 3.32
C THR A 8 36.47 -17.18 3.42
N ASP A 9 35.97 -18.27 2.84
CA ASP A 9 36.66 -19.43 2.33
C ASP A 9 35.81 -20.68 2.55
N ILE A 10 35.07 -21.06 1.57
CA ILE A 10 34.73 -22.44 1.18
C ILE A 10 34.05 -22.35 -0.19
N ILE A 11 34.77 -22.42 -1.27
CA ILE A 11 34.40 -23.09 -2.53
C ILE A 11 35.66 -23.19 -3.37
N ARG A 12 36.35 -24.31 -3.26
CA ARG A 12 37.24 -24.89 -4.30
C ARG A 12 37.35 -26.37 -4.01
N ARG A 13 36.68 -27.17 -4.84
CA ARG A 13 37.13 -28.48 -5.38
C ARG A 13 35.90 -29.29 -5.74
N THR A 14 35.83 -29.51 -7.02
CA THR A 14 35.67 -30.76 -7.80
C THR A 14 35.07 -30.30 -9.12
N GLY A 15 35.68 -30.38 -10.27
CA GLY A 15 36.25 -31.58 -10.85
C GLY A 15 35.49 -31.84 -12.14
N ASN A 16 36.14 -31.63 -13.28
CA ASN A 16 35.73 -31.94 -14.65
C ASN A 16 34.85 -33.19 -14.77
N CYS A 17 33.75 -33.10 -15.52
CA CYS A 17 33.31 -34.20 -16.38
C CYS A 17 32.43 -33.72 -17.53
N LEU A 18 32.98 -33.82 -18.73
CA LEU A 18 32.38 -34.21 -20.01
C LEU A 18 31.24 -33.33 -20.61
N GLU A 19 31.67 -32.72 -21.70
CA GLU A 19 30.87 -32.25 -22.82
C GLU A 19 29.88 -33.31 -23.29
N ASN A 20 28.59 -32.99 -23.30
CA ASN A 20 27.66 -33.56 -24.23
C ASN A 20 26.71 -32.46 -24.74
N ASN A 21 26.93 -32.13 -26.00
CA ASN A 21 26.07 -31.32 -26.85
C ASN A 21 24.65 -31.89 -26.87
N VAL A 22 23.74 -31.23 -26.17
CA VAL A 22 22.32 -31.29 -26.48
C VAL A 22 21.83 -29.86 -26.64
N SER A 23 21.70 -29.50 -27.91
CA SER A 23 21.03 -28.27 -28.35
C SER A 23 19.58 -28.33 -27.90
N VAL A 24 19.31 -27.92 -26.65
CA VAL A 24 17.97 -27.62 -26.21
C VAL A 24 17.59 -26.26 -26.76
N ARG A 25 16.90 -26.28 -27.89
CA ARG A 25 16.14 -25.12 -28.38
C ARG A 25 15.24 -24.66 -27.22
N LYS A 26 15.69 -23.64 -26.49
CA LYS A 26 14.81 -22.86 -25.63
C LYS A 26 13.74 -22.24 -26.54
N LYS A 27 12.59 -22.86 -26.61
CA LYS A 27 11.36 -22.18 -26.99
C LYS A 27 11.19 -21.04 -25.98
N THR A 28 11.59 -19.86 -26.36
CA THR A 28 11.10 -18.62 -25.77
C THR A 28 9.61 -18.58 -26.07
N GLU A 29 8.81 -19.13 -25.18
CA GLU A 29 7.41 -18.77 -25.12
C GLU A 29 7.40 -17.26 -24.89
N LYS A 30 7.01 -16.50 -25.91
CA LYS A 30 6.59 -15.12 -25.75
C LYS A 30 5.42 -15.18 -24.75
N LYS A 31 5.67 -14.95 -23.47
CA LYS A 31 4.66 -14.51 -22.53
C LYS A 31 4.09 -13.24 -23.17
N GLU A 32 2.87 -13.30 -23.63
CA GLU A 32 2.11 -12.09 -23.89
C GLU A 32 2.22 -11.27 -22.61
N GLU A 33 2.83 -10.09 -22.72
CA GLU A 33 2.96 -9.15 -21.60
C GLU A 33 1.55 -8.68 -21.27
N HIS A 34 0.90 -9.40 -20.35
CA HIS A 34 -0.41 -9.03 -19.87
C HIS A 34 -0.21 -7.87 -18.90
N ALA A 35 -0.62 -6.67 -19.33
CA ALA A 35 -0.59 -5.49 -18.48
C ALA A 35 -1.44 -5.73 -17.23
N VAL A 36 -0.86 -5.51 -16.05
CA VAL A 36 -1.54 -5.69 -14.76
C VAL A 36 -2.58 -4.59 -14.59
N LYS A 37 -3.84 -4.97 -14.41
CA LYS A 37 -4.95 -4.02 -14.23
C LYS A 37 -5.25 -3.84 -12.76
N ILE A 38 -5.20 -2.59 -12.30
CA ILE A 38 -5.47 -2.21 -10.91
C ILE A 38 -6.68 -1.31 -10.85
N LEU A 39 -7.67 -1.67 -10.04
CA LEU A 39 -8.80 -0.80 -9.73
C LEU A 39 -8.52 -0.04 -8.42
N PHE A 40 -8.48 1.28 -8.52
CA PHE A 40 -8.14 2.16 -7.41
C PHE A 40 -9.41 2.77 -6.81
N TYR A 41 -9.79 2.33 -5.61
CA TYR A 41 -10.98 2.79 -4.89
C TYR A 41 -10.72 4.06 -4.07
N ASP A 42 -11.79 4.84 -3.82
CA ASP A 42 -11.79 6.07 -3.02
C ASP A 42 -10.68 7.04 -3.46
N THR A 43 -10.55 7.25 -4.76
CA THR A 43 -9.52 8.09 -5.35
C THR A 43 -9.75 9.57 -5.04
N LYS A 44 -8.76 10.21 -4.48
CA LYS A 44 -8.67 11.67 -4.32
C LYS A 44 -7.89 12.29 -5.48
N SER A 45 -8.02 13.60 -5.68
CA SER A 45 -7.32 14.30 -6.75
C SER A 45 -5.79 14.15 -6.67
N TYR A 46 -5.25 14.28 -5.47
CA TYR A 46 -3.81 14.14 -5.23
C TYR A 46 -3.28 12.72 -5.45
N ASP A 47 -4.11 11.68 -5.21
CA ASP A 47 -3.74 10.30 -5.53
C ASP A 47 -3.55 10.16 -7.04
N LYS A 48 -4.58 10.57 -7.80
CA LYS A 48 -4.56 10.48 -9.26
C LYS A 48 -3.36 11.21 -9.86
N GLU A 49 -3.13 12.44 -9.44
CA GLU A 49 -2.01 13.25 -9.90
C GLU A 49 -0.65 12.55 -9.65
N SER A 50 -0.45 12.03 -8.43
CA SER A 50 0.78 11.36 -8.04
C SER A 50 1.01 10.06 -8.79
N PHE A 51 -0.03 9.23 -8.95
CA PHE A 51 0.08 7.95 -9.64
C PHE A 51 0.23 8.13 -11.16
N GLU A 52 -0.48 9.08 -11.79
CA GLU A 52 -0.33 9.37 -13.22
C GLU A 52 1.06 9.93 -13.56
N ALA A 53 1.64 10.73 -12.66
CA ALA A 53 3.02 11.21 -12.83
C ALA A 53 4.03 10.05 -12.90
N LYS A 54 3.78 8.97 -12.16
CA LYS A 54 4.63 7.77 -12.09
C LYS A 54 4.25 6.69 -13.11
N ALA A 55 3.04 6.67 -13.63
CA ALA A 55 2.57 5.63 -14.55
C ALA A 55 3.44 5.51 -15.81
N LYS A 56 4.09 6.61 -16.21
CA LYS A 56 5.01 6.64 -17.36
C LYS A 56 6.23 5.73 -17.19
N ASP A 57 6.64 5.51 -15.93
CA ASP A 57 7.79 4.66 -15.59
C ASP A 57 7.41 3.17 -15.57
N TYR A 58 6.10 2.85 -15.63
CA TYR A 58 5.55 1.49 -15.47
C TYR A 58 4.48 1.21 -16.54
N PRO A 59 4.84 1.07 -17.83
CA PRO A 59 3.89 0.88 -18.92
C PRO A 59 3.06 -0.41 -18.80
N ASP A 60 3.55 -1.39 -18.05
CA ASP A 60 2.89 -2.69 -17.83
C ASP A 60 1.78 -2.63 -16.79
N ILE A 61 1.56 -1.47 -16.14
CA ILE A 61 0.54 -1.27 -15.12
C ILE A 61 -0.52 -0.31 -15.64
N GLN A 62 -1.77 -0.76 -15.62
CA GLN A 62 -2.93 0.06 -15.94
C GLN A 62 -3.74 0.31 -14.67
N ILE A 63 -3.97 1.58 -14.35
CA ILE A 63 -4.74 1.97 -13.16
C ILE A 63 -6.04 2.64 -13.62
N GLU A 64 -7.16 2.10 -13.13
CA GLU A 64 -8.46 2.74 -13.27
C GLU A 64 -8.91 3.30 -11.91
N TYR A 65 -9.46 4.51 -11.93
CA TYR A 65 -9.72 5.29 -10.72
C TYR A 65 -11.22 5.39 -10.44
N LEU A 66 -11.65 4.94 -9.26
CA LEU A 66 -13.01 5.08 -8.75
C LEU A 66 -13.07 6.04 -7.57
N LYS A 67 -14.09 6.90 -7.55
CA LYS A 67 -14.38 7.76 -6.40
C LYS A 67 -15.11 7.01 -5.27
N SER A 68 -15.73 5.89 -5.60
CA SER A 68 -16.46 5.07 -4.62
C SER A 68 -15.51 4.36 -3.68
N GLU A 69 -15.88 4.24 -2.43
CA GLU A 69 -15.19 3.42 -1.44
C GLU A 69 -15.36 1.93 -1.76
N LEU A 70 -14.41 1.11 -1.30
CA LEU A 70 -14.52 -0.32 -1.36
C LEU A 70 -15.37 -0.81 -0.17
N VAL A 71 -16.52 -1.36 -0.52
CA VAL A 71 -17.46 -2.03 0.38
C VAL A 71 -18.02 -3.25 -0.33
N PRO A 72 -18.71 -4.20 0.34
CA PRO A 72 -19.20 -5.41 -0.32
C PRO A 72 -20.02 -5.16 -1.60
N SER A 73 -20.85 -4.10 -1.60
CA SER A 73 -21.69 -3.74 -2.75
C SER A 73 -20.90 -3.23 -3.97
N THR A 74 -19.76 -2.57 -3.76
CA THR A 74 -18.90 -2.02 -4.81
C THR A 74 -17.77 -2.96 -5.22
N ALA A 75 -17.46 -3.98 -4.41
CA ALA A 75 -16.39 -4.94 -4.67
C ALA A 75 -16.56 -5.68 -6.02
N LYS A 76 -17.80 -5.89 -6.48
CA LYS A 76 -18.11 -6.50 -7.78
C LYS A 76 -17.57 -5.72 -8.99
N LEU A 77 -17.27 -4.42 -8.82
CA LEU A 77 -16.67 -3.59 -9.87
C LEU A 77 -15.24 -4.01 -10.19
N ALA A 78 -14.60 -4.78 -9.29
CA ALA A 78 -13.26 -5.31 -9.49
C ALA A 78 -13.18 -6.48 -10.48
N LYS A 79 -14.31 -6.86 -11.11
CA LYS A 79 -14.32 -7.93 -12.12
C LYS A 79 -13.48 -7.55 -13.34
N GLY A 80 -12.48 -8.39 -13.64
CA GLY A 80 -11.56 -8.15 -14.76
C GLY A 80 -10.31 -7.36 -14.41
N TYR A 81 -10.09 -7.09 -13.11
CA TYR A 81 -8.86 -6.51 -12.58
C TYR A 81 -8.04 -7.57 -11.83
N ASP A 82 -6.72 -7.48 -11.93
CA ASP A 82 -5.79 -8.38 -11.25
C ASP A 82 -5.58 -7.99 -9.79
N ALA A 83 -5.65 -6.68 -9.52
CA ALA A 83 -5.45 -6.11 -8.20
C ALA A 83 -6.43 -4.97 -7.91
N ILE A 84 -6.60 -4.69 -6.62
CA ILE A 84 -7.30 -3.50 -6.15
C ILE A 84 -6.40 -2.66 -5.25
N CYS A 85 -6.60 -1.34 -5.26
CA CYS A 85 -6.00 -0.43 -4.30
C CYS A 85 -7.08 0.13 -3.37
N ALA A 86 -6.87 -0.01 -2.06
CA ALA A 86 -7.81 0.37 -1.02
C ALA A 86 -7.17 1.29 0.03
N PHE A 87 -7.99 1.88 0.89
CA PHE A 87 -7.54 2.79 1.95
C PHE A 87 -8.10 2.37 3.31
N VAL A 88 -7.76 3.13 4.37
CA VAL A 88 -8.21 2.86 5.75
C VAL A 88 -9.72 2.93 5.93
N SER A 89 -10.41 3.72 5.10
CA SER A 89 -11.88 3.85 5.07
C SER A 89 -12.58 2.67 4.41
N SER A 90 -11.86 1.84 3.67
CA SER A 90 -12.40 0.68 2.95
C SER A 90 -12.82 -0.42 3.92
N ASP A 91 -13.92 -1.09 3.61
CA ASP A 91 -14.30 -2.35 4.26
C ASP A 91 -13.71 -3.52 3.46
N VAL A 92 -12.64 -4.12 3.99
CA VAL A 92 -11.98 -5.28 3.41
C VAL A 92 -12.17 -6.51 4.32
N GLY A 93 -13.38 -6.61 4.87
CA GLY A 93 -13.81 -7.75 5.69
C GLY A 93 -14.12 -9.00 4.85
N THR A 94 -14.57 -10.04 5.55
CA THR A 94 -14.84 -11.37 4.97
C THR A 94 -15.71 -11.31 3.72
N GLU A 95 -16.84 -10.59 3.76
CA GLU A 95 -17.78 -10.48 2.65
C GLU A 95 -17.16 -9.83 1.41
N THR A 96 -16.45 -8.71 1.60
CA THR A 96 -15.74 -8.03 0.51
C THR A 96 -14.70 -8.92 -0.14
N ILE A 97 -13.92 -9.67 0.66
CA ILE A 97 -12.90 -10.59 0.17
C ILE A 97 -13.52 -11.72 -0.64
N GLU A 98 -14.66 -12.28 -0.24
CA GLU A 98 -15.37 -13.30 -1.01
C GLU A 98 -15.80 -12.79 -2.38
N VAL A 99 -16.32 -11.56 -2.45
CA VAL A 99 -16.70 -10.94 -3.72
C VAL A 99 -15.47 -10.68 -4.59
N LEU A 100 -14.38 -10.16 -4.02
CA LEU A 100 -13.11 -9.93 -4.74
C LEU A 100 -12.52 -11.24 -5.28
N HIS A 101 -12.56 -12.30 -4.47
CA HIS A 101 -12.13 -13.63 -4.91
C HIS A 101 -12.98 -14.16 -6.08
N ALA A 102 -14.30 -14.02 -6.01
CA ALA A 102 -15.20 -14.39 -7.09
C ALA A 102 -14.98 -13.55 -8.38
N CYS A 103 -14.48 -12.31 -8.23
CA CYS A 103 -14.08 -11.44 -9.34
C CYS A 103 -12.72 -11.82 -9.96
N GLY A 104 -11.94 -12.70 -9.33
CA GLY A 104 -10.63 -13.12 -9.79
C GLY A 104 -9.47 -12.25 -9.33
N VAL A 105 -9.69 -11.32 -8.40
CA VAL A 105 -8.65 -10.45 -7.81
C VAL A 105 -7.64 -11.30 -7.05
N LYS A 106 -6.35 -11.03 -7.26
CA LYS A 106 -5.24 -11.78 -6.65
C LYS A 106 -4.41 -10.96 -5.66
N LEU A 107 -4.58 -9.64 -5.67
CA LEU A 107 -3.77 -8.73 -4.88
C LEU A 107 -4.59 -7.56 -4.36
N ILE A 108 -4.47 -7.29 -3.07
CA ILE A 108 -5.00 -6.11 -2.40
C ILE A 108 -3.84 -5.23 -1.99
N LEU A 109 -3.83 -4.00 -2.45
CA LEU A 109 -2.82 -2.97 -2.16
C LEU A 109 -3.43 -1.95 -1.20
N MET A 110 -2.96 -1.93 0.06
CA MET A 110 -3.36 -0.91 1.03
C MET A 110 -2.41 0.28 0.93
N ARG A 111 -2.93 1.47 0.53
CA ARG A 111 -2.13 2.71 0.46
C ARG A 111 -1.98 3.39 1.83
N CYS A 112 -1.81 2.59 2.88
CA CYS A 112 -1.66 3.02 4.26
C CYS A 112 -0.86 1.99 5.05
N ALA A 113 -0.41 2.36 6.24
CA ALA A 113 0.33 1.47 7.14
C ALA A 113 -0.61 0.54 7.94
N GLY A 114 -1.78 1.06 8.36
CA GLY A 114 -2.79 0.29 9.09
C GLY A 114 -3.49 -0.72 8.18
N PHE A 115 -3.90 -1.85 8.75
CA PHE A 115 -4.63 -2.91 8.04
C PHE A 115 -5.69 -3.60 8.93
N ASN A 116 -6.13 -2.95 10.00
CA ASN A 116 -7.13 -3.49 10.93
C ASN A 116 -8.50 -3.70 10.28
N ASN A 117 -8.74 -3.03 9.16
CA ASN A 117 -9.93 -3.14 8.33
C ASN A 117 -9.86 -4.27 7.30
N VAL A 118 -8.82 -5.10 7.34
CA VAL A 118 -8.60 -6.22 6.40
C VAL A 118 -8.67 -7.55 7.14
N ASP A 119 -9.52 -8.46 6.68
CA ASP A 119 -9.53 -9.85 7.13
C ASP A 119 -8.40 -10.63 6.42
N VAL A 120 -7.21 -10.56 7.02
CA VAL A 120 -5.99 -11.15 6.44
C VAL A 120 -6.08 -12.67 6.37
N GLU A 121 -6.74 -13.31 7.33
CA GLU A 121 -6.89 -14.77 7.37
C GLU A 121 -7.79 -15.22 6.22
N LYS A 122 -8.89 -14.53 6.02
CA LYS A 122 -9.80 -14.80 4.90
C LYS A 122 -9.14 -14.56 3.55
N ALA A 123 -8.39 -13.45 3.40
CA ALA A 123 -7.64 -13.16 2.18
C ALA A 123 -6.65 -14.28 1.85
N ALA A 124 -5.90 -14.75 2.85
CA ALA A 124 -4.96 -15.87 2.69
C ALA A 124 -5.67 -17.16 2.29
N ALA A 125 -6.81 -17.49 2.91
CA ALA A 125 -7.62 -18.65 2.57
C ALA A 125 -8.16 -18.60 1.13
N CYS A 126 -8.45 -17.39 0.62
CA CYS A 126 -8.86 -17.16 -0.77
C CYS A 126 -7.68 -17.05 -1.75
N GLY A 127 -6.43 -17.18 -1.29
CA GLY A 127 -5.24 -17.03 -2.13
C GLY A 127 -4.97 -15.60 -2.60
N ILE A 128 -5.58 -14.61 -1.95
CA ILE A 128 -5.38 -13.18 -2.24
C ILE A 128 -4.21 -12.66 -1.38
N LYS A 129 -3.22 -12.08 -2.03
CA LYS A 129 -2.10 -11.42 -1.33
C LYS A 129 -2.53 -10.03 -0.86
N VAL A 130 -2.11 -9.66 0.36
CA VAL A 130 -2.32 -8.32 0.90
C VAL A 130 -0.97 -7.64 1.08
N MET A 131 -0.81 -6.46 0.52
CA MET A 131 0.38 -5.62 0.67
C MET A 131 -0.02 -4.27 1.23
N ARG A 132 0.85 -3.67 2.01
CA ARG A 132 0.63 -2.35 2.62
C ARG A 132 1.89 -1.50 2.55
N VAL A 133 1.75 -0.21 2.78
CA VAL A 133 2.90 0.68 3.00
C VAL A 133 3.37 0.45 4.44
N PRO A 134 4.63 0.03 4.66
CA PRO A 134 5.16 -0.08 6.03
C PRO A 134 5.21 1.30 6.70
N GLY A 135 5.54 1.36 7.98
CA GLY A 135 5.59 2.61 8.75
C GLY A 135 6.43 3.67 8.02
N TYR A 136 5.78 4.77 7.61
CA TYR A 136 6.42 5.81 6.79
C TYR A 136 6.77 7.07 7.58
N SER A 137 6.07 7.38 8.67
CA SER A 137 6.37 8.54 9.51
C SER A 137 5.68 8.47 10.89
N PRO A 138 6.06 7.53 11.77
CA PRO A 138 5.50 7.45 13.12
C PRO A 138 5.83 8.72 13.95
N GLU A 139 6.97 9.35 13.67
CA GLU A 139 7.40 10.59 14.30
C GLU A 139 6.44 11.74 14.03
N ALA A 140 6.00 11.93 12.78
CA ALA A 140 5.05 12.98 12.42
C ALA A 140 3.69 12.80 13.12
N VAL A 141 3.24 11.57 13.32
CA VAL A 141 2.01 11.27 14.07
C VAL A 141 2.19 11.62 15.55
N ALA A 142 3.33 11.26 16.14
CA ALA A 142 3.65 11.56 17.53
C ALA A 142 3.76 13.08 17.78
N GLU A 143 4.47 13.80 16.91
CA GLU A 143 4.62 15.26 16.97
C GLU A 143 3.26 15.96 16.85
N HIS A 144 2.42 15.51 15.92
CA HIS A 144 1.07 16.07 15.77
C HIS A 144 0.20 15.82 17.01
N ALA A 145 0.26 14.63 17.60
CA ALA A 145 -0.46 14.32 18.83
C ALA A 145 0.00 15.23 20.00
N MET A 146 1.31 15.44 20.13
CA MET A 146 1.87 16.36 21.13
C MET A 146 1.46 17.81 20.87
N ALA A 147 1.49 18.25 19.62
CA ALA A 147 1.05 19.59 19.24
C ALA A 147 -0.43 19.83 19.60
N LEU A 148 -1.29 18.84 19.32
CA LEU A 148 -2.71 18.91 19.69
C LEU A 148 -2.90 18.95 21.23
N ALA A 149 -2.17 18.11 21.97
CA ALA A 149 -2.22 18.06 23.42
C ALA A 149 -1.83 19.41 24.04
N LEU A 150 -0.73 20.02 23.56
CA LEU A 150 -0.25 21.34 24.02
C LEU A 150 -1.23 22.45 23.60
N ALA A 151 -1.75 22.42 22.39
CA ALA A 151 -2.73 23.40 21.92
C ALA A 151 -4.03 23.35 22.72
N ALA A 152 -4.50 22.16 23.07
CA ALA A 152 -5.69 21.96 23.90
C ALA A 152 -5.43 22.43 25.34
N ASN A 153 -4.29 22.00 25.94
CA ASN A 153 -3.93 22.37 27.32
C ASN A 153 -3.77 23.88 27.50
N ARG A 154 -3.11 24.53 26.57
CA ARG A 154 -2.85 25.99 26.59
C ARG A 154 -3.97 26.80 25.95
N ARG A 155 -5.02 26.15 25.45
CA ARG A 155 -6.17 26.79 24.78
C ARG A 155 -5.77 27.74 23.66
N ILE A 156 -4.71 27.39 22.92
CA ILE A 156 -4.10 28.26 21.89
C ILE A 156 -5.13 28.70 20.85
N HIS A 157 -6.02 27.81 20.43
CA HIS A 157 -7.10 28.11 19.50
C HIS A 157 -8.06 29.18 20.01
N LYS A 158 -8.39 29.18 21.34
CA LYS A 158 -9.23 30.21 21.96
C LYS A 158 -8.52 31.55 22.03
N ALA A 159 -7.24 31.55 22.46
CA ALA A 159 -6.44 32.74 22.51
C ALA A 159 -6.27 33.37 21.11
N TYR A 160 -6.04 32.57 20.09
CA TYR A 160 -5.96 33.02 18.71
C TYR A 160 -7.27 33.73 18.25
N MET A 161 -8.43 33.13 18.51
CA MET A 161 -9.72 33.72 18.12
C MET A 161 -9.94 35.07 18.82
N ARG A 162 -9.68 35.15 20.11
CA ARG A 162 -9.82 36.42 20.87
C ARG A 162 -8.92 37.51 20.33
N VAL A 163 -7.65 37.23 20.04
CA VAL A 163 -6.75 38.18 19.42
C VAL A 163 -7.27 38.68 18.08
N ARG A 164 -7.85 37.78 17.27
CA ARG A 164 -8.48 38.14 15.99
C ARG A 164 -9.70 39.05 16.16
N GLU A 165 -10.39 38.96 17.29
CA GLU A 165 -11.52 39.81 17.67
C GLU A 165 -11.09 41.06 18.43
N ASN A 166 -9.81 41.37 18.53
CA ASN A 166 -9.19 42.49 19.31
C ASN A 166 -9.52 42.41 20.81
N ASP A 167 -9.81 41.22 21.34
CA ASP A 167 -9.98 40.99 22.79
C ASP A 167 -8.66 40.52 23.41
N PHE A 168 -7.99 41.44 24.11
CA PHE A 168 -6.75 41.19 24.82
C PHE A 168 -6.94 41.00 26.32
N SER A 169 -8.17 40.86 26.80
CA SER A 169 -8.44 40.68 28.21
C SER A 169 -7.93 39.33 28.70
N LEU A 170 -7.45 39.27 29.97
CA LEU A 170 -6.90 38.05 30.57
C LEU A 170 -7.95 37.17 31.23
N GLY A 171 -9.20 37.62 31.32
CA GLY A 171 -10.30 36.88 31.94
C GLY A 171 -10.86 35.79 31.01
N GLY A 172 -11.28 34.67 31.58
CA GLY A 172 -12.06 33.63 30.86
C GLY A 172 -11.28 32.70 29.93
N MET A 173 -9.96 32.59 30.10
CA MET A 173 -9.15 31.59 29.42
C MET A 173 -9.05 30.29 30.18
#